data_fb4d6e0989a14d58b01ff6ae848a5362
#
_entry.id   fb4d6e0989a14d58b01ff6ae848a5362
#
_cell.length_a   1.000
_cell.length_b   1.000
_cell.length_c   1.000
_cell.angle_alpha   90.00
_cell.angle_beta   90.00
_cell.angle_gamma   90.00
#
_symmetry.space_group_name_H-M   'P 1'
#
loop_
_entity.id
_entity.type
_entity.pdbx_description
1 polymer ?
#
loop_
_entity_poly.entity_id
_entity_poly.type
_entity_poly.pdbx_seq_one_letter_code
_entity_poly.pdbx_strand_id
1 'polypeptide(L)'
;MKKIAAGVLCLLLLLSGCGKAGPGPEQVRETYQNTLAAARCRVRTYGGFCCEYLLELQEGEQGFSVTVLEPASVAGIRAEVAADGSAICYEDITLDALLPEPGGFAPADALPCLLRQLREELPAGTGTVSTEQGQRLRLEYRTDLPDGTQAQKRICLLPETLFPESAELYLGGALQLTLQVEEFSLTPREPVAPAPELWYTEAVTAFAGRA
;
A
#
# COMPACT_ATOMS: atom_id res chain seq x y z
N MET A 1 -54.33 18.82 15.54
CA MET A 1 -53.82 18.25 14.31
C MET A 1 -52.54 18.92 13.79
N LYS A 2 -52.37 20.26 13.84
CA LYS A 2 -51.15 20.96 13.37
C LYS A 2 -49.86 20.60 14.13
N LYS A 3 -49.92 20.24 15.42
CA LYS A 3 -48.74 19.92 16.23
C LYS A 3 -48.19 18.48 15.95
N ILE A 4 -49.03 17.57 15.49
CA ILE A 4 -48.64 16.18 15.13
C ILE A 4 -47.92 16.19 13.77
N ALA A 5 -48.34 17.02 12.82
CA ALA A 5 -47.74 17.14 11.51
C ALA A 5 -46.30 17.68 11.58
N ALA A 6 -46.04 18.65 12.51
CA ALA A 6 -44.68 19.18 12.70
C ALA A 6 -43.71 18.13 13.29
N GLY A 7 -44.19 17.28 14.23
CA GLY A 7 -43.37 16.22 14.81
C GLY A 7 -42.99 15.15 13.81
N VAL A 8 -43.91 14.77 12.92
CA VAL A 8 -43.64 13.78 11.86
C VAL A 8 -42.67 14.32 10.82
N LEU A 9 -42.76 15.62 10.48
CA LEU A 9 -41.85 16.26 9.54
C LEU A 9 -40.42 16.34 10.10
N CYS A 10 -40.26 16.66 11.40
CA CYS A 10 -38.94 16.64 12.05
C CYS A 10 -38.35 15.22 12.12
N LEU A 11 -39.16 14.21 12.37
CA LEU A 11 -38.72 12.81 12.40
C LEU A 11 -38.29 12.33 11.02
N LEU A 12 -38.96 12.72 9.95
CA LEU A 12 -38.59 12.43 8.58
C LEU A 12 -37.29 13.12 8.16
N LEU A 13 -37.01 14.34 8.64
CA LEU A 13 -35.77 15.06 8.39
C LEU A 13 -34.58 14.45 9.15
N LEU A 14 -34.80 13.83 10.30
CA LEU A 14 -33.77 13.09 11.05
C LEU A 14 -33.44 11.74 10.41
N LEU A 15 -34.35 11.13 9.68
CA LEU A 15 -34.13 9.87 8.97
C LEU A 15 -33.49 10.04 7.59
N SER A 16 -33.54 11.24 7.00
CA SER A 16 -32.87 11.53 5.72
C SER A 16 -31.37 11.83 5.84
N GLY A 17 -30.82 11.80 7.05
CA GLY A 17 -29.38 12.01 7.34
C GLY A 17 -28.47 10.81 7.11
N CYS A 18 -28.93 9.71 6.52
CA CYS A 18 -28.05 8.63 6.04
C CYS A 18 -27.31 9.07 4.77
N GLY A 19 -26.34 9.96 4.91
CA GLY A 19 -25.27 10.08 3.93
C GLY A 19 -24.69 8.68 3.73
N LYS A 20 -24.51 8.23 2.48
CA LYS A 20 -23.79 6.98 2.19
C LYS A 20 -22.49 7.03 2.98
N ALA A 21 -22.32 6.12 3.95
CA ALA A 21 -21.06 5.98 4.62
C ALA A 21 -20.00 5.79 3.53
N GLY A 22 -18.96 6.62 3.54
CA GLY A 22 -17.86 6.48 2.61
C GLY A 22 -17.22 5.09 2.76
N PRO A 23 -16.36 4.68 1.82
CA PRO A 23 -15.71 3.38 1.86
C PRO A 23 -14.96 3.21 3.19
N GLY A 24 -15.16 2.05 3.82
CA GLY A 24 -14.51 1.69 5.07
C GLY A 24 -13.13 1.06 4.85
N PRO A 25 -12.31 0.93 5.91
CA PRO A 25 -10.97 0.34 5.82
C PRO A 25 -11.00 -1.12 5.35
N GLU A 26 -12.04 -1.88 5.66
CA GLU A 26 -12.22 -3.26 5.20
C GLU A 26 -12.37 -3.32 3.66
N GLN A 27 -13.15 -2.41 3.08
CA GLN A 27 -13.32 -2.33 1.64
C GLN A 27 -12.01 -1.96 0.93
N VAL A 28 -11.19 -1.09 1.55
CA VAL A 28 -9.85 -0.80 1.04
C VAL A 28 -9.02 -2.08 1.03
N ARG A 29 -8.94 -2.79 2.15
CA ARG A 29 -8.19 -4.05 2.26
C ARG A 29 -8.64 -5.08 1.22
N GLU A 30 -9.93 -5.30 1.05
CA GLU A 30 -10.48 -6.22 0.04
C GLU A 30 -10.06 -5.84 -1.38
N THR A 31 -10.02 -4.54 -1.70
CA THR A 31 -9.60 -4.03 -3.01
C THR A 31 -8.15 -4.41 -3.33
N TYR A 32 -7.28 -4.42 -2.31
CA TYR A 32 -5.83 -4.63 -2.50
C TYR A 32 -5.37 -6.08 -2.30
N GLN A 33 -6.12 -6.92 -1.55
CA GLN A 33 -5.66 -8.27 -1.13
C GLN A 33 -5.31 -9.21 -2.29
N ASN A 34 -6.07 -9.18 -3.38
CA ASN A 34 -5.92 -10.12 -4.50
C ASN A 34 -5.55 -9.42 -5.81
N THR A 35 -4.75 -8.36 -5.70
CA THR A 35 -4.36 -7.56 -6.85
C THR A 35 -2.85 -7.32 -6.86
N LEU A 36 -2.31 -7.10 -8.04
CA LEU A 36 -0.96 -6.61 -8.28
C LEU A 36 -1.05 -5.15 -8.68
N ALA A 37 -0.16 -4.33 -8.14
CA ALA A 37 -0.13 -2.90 -8.38
C ALA A 37 0.93 -2.53 -9.42
N ALA A 38 0.60 -1.57 -10.28
CA ALA A 38 1.57 -0.84 -11.07
C ALA A 38 1.31 0.66 -10.90
N ALA A 39 2.38 1.44 -10.77
CA ALA A 39 2.26 2.86 -10.48
C ALA A 39 3.45 3.68 -11.01
N ARG A 40 3.18 4.95 -11.29
CA ARG A 40 4.19 5.99 -11.45
C ARG A 40 3.95 7.05 -10.40
N CYS A 41 4.99 7.40 -9.64
CA CYS A 41 4.85 8.36 -8.55
C CYS A 41 6.06 9.28 -8.41
N ARG A 42 5.81 10.50 -7.95
CA ARG A 42 6.83 11.42 -7.47
C ARG A 42 7.03 11.24 -5.98
N VAL A 43 8.26 11.06 -5.58
CA VAL A 43 8.66 10.95 -4.18
C VAL A 43 9.61 12.08 -3.86
N ARG A 44 9.27 12.89 -2.85
CA ARG A 44 10.11 13.99 -2.37
C ARG A 44 10.56 13.69 -0.96
N THR A 45 11.87 13.74 -0.74
CA THR A 45 12.46 13.57 0.59
C THR A 45 12.67 14.93 1.25
N TYR A 46 12.63 14.93 2.59
CA TYR A 46 12.86 16.10 3.44
C TYR A 46 13.95 15.75 4.48
N GLY A 47 14.57 16.72 5.07
CA GLY A 47 15.68 16.54 6.00
C GLY A 47 16.99 17.01 5.43
N GLY A 48 18.09 16.27 5.64
CA GLY A 48 19.44 16.70 5.29
C GLY A 48 19.67 16.98 3.80
N PHE A 49 18.99 16.26 2.92
CA PHE A 49 18.98 16.48 1.47
C PHE A 49 17.54 16.41 0.98
N CYS A 50 17.08 17.49 0.35
CA CYS A 50 15.79 17.51 -0.32
C CYS A 50 15.99 17.09 -1.78
N CYS A 51 15.49 15.89 -2.11
CA CYS A 51 15.54 15.35 -3.46
C CYS A 51 14.13 14.97 -3.92
N GLU A 52 13.92 15.04 -5.22
CA GLU A 52 12.69 14.58 -5.84
C GLU A 52 13.02 13.51 -6.88
N TYR A 53 12.27 12.42 -6.82
CA TYR A 53 12.42 11.25 -7.69
C TYR A 53 11.12 11.00 -8.43
N LEU A 54 11.20 10.68 -9.71
CA LEU A 54 10.11 10.02 -10.42
C LEU A 54 10.41 8.53 -10.44
N LEU A 55 9.49 7.75 -9.91
CA LEU A 55 9.64 6.31 -9.75
C LEU A 55 8.54 5.59 -10.54
N GLU A 56 8.90 4.46 -11.14
CA GLU A 56 7.98 3.50 -11.71
C GLU A 56 8.00 2.23 -10.86
N LEU A 57 6.84 1.80 -10.41
CA LEU A 57 6.65 0.59 -9.61
C LEU A 57 5.89 -0.44 -10.42
N GLN A 58 6.36 -1.68 -10.35
CA GLN A 58 5.65 -2.86 -10.83
C GLN A 58 5.69 -3.93 -9.74
N GLU A 59 4.54 -4.46 -9.39
CA GLU A 59 4.43 -5.60 -8.48
C GLU A 59 4.36 -6.89 -9.28
N GLY A 60 5.18 -7.85 -8.87
CA GLY A 60 5.16 -9.22 -9.33
C GLY A 60 4.77 -10.20 -8.20
N GLU A 61 4.82 -11.48 -8.49
CA GLU A 61 4.49 -12.54 -7.51
C GLU A 61 5.44 -12.56 -6.31
N GLN A 62 6.71 -12.19 -6.51
CA GLN A 62 7.78 -12.27 -5.50
C GLN A 62 7.99 -10.95 -4.74
N GLY A 63 7.37 -9.86 -5.17
CA GLY A 63 7.55 -8.54 -4.56
C GLY A 63 7.42 -7.41 -5.55
N PHE A 64 8.09 -6.29 -5.25
CA PHE A 64 8.02 -5.08 -6.03
C PHE A 64 9.33 -4.80 -6.74
N SER A 65 9.24 -4.34 -7.98
CA SER A 65 10.34 -3.73 -8.73
C SER A 65 10.08 -2.23 -8.84
N VAL A 66 11.02 -1.42 -8.39
CA VAL A 66 10.92 0.04 -8.40
C VAL A 66 12.09 0.61 -9.17
N THR A 67 11.80 1.25 -10.30
CA THR A 67 12.81 1.86 -11.17
C THR A 67 12.81 3.39 -11.01
N VAL A 68 13.97 3.97 -10.84
CA VAL A 68 14.15 5.43 -10.83
C VAL A 68 14.15 5.94 -12.26
N LEU A 69 13.22 6.84 -12.60
CA LEU A 69 13.14 7.50 -13.90
C LEU A 69 13.81 8.87 -13.88
N GLU A 70 13.69 9.61 -12.77
CA GLU A 70 14.30 10.92 -12.54
C GLU A 70 14.87 11.01 -11.12
N PRO A 71 15.92 11.80 -10.87
CA PRO A 71 16.68 12.61 -11.83
C PRO A 71 17.65 11.78 -12.69
N ALA A 72 18.10 12.33 -13.82
CA ALA A 72 18.95 11.64 -14.78
C ALA A 72 20.26 11.08 -14.18
N SER A 73 20.76 11.66 -13.09
CA SER A 73 22.00 11.21 -12.41
C SER A 73 21.85 9.83 -11.75
N VAL A 74 20.64 9.36 -11.51
CA VAL A 74 20.33 8.06 -10.86
C VAL A 74 19.26 7.28 -11.63
N ALA A 75 18.88 7.75 -12.81
CA ALA A 75 17.92 7.08 -13.66
C ALA A 75 18.44 5.70 -14.08
N GLY A 76 17.54 4.71 -14.12
CA GLY A 76 17.87 3.32 -14.42
C GLY A 76 18.26 2.48 -13.19
N ILE A 77 18.49 3.10 -12.02
CA ILE A 77 18.63 2.32 -10.79
C ILE A 77 17.29 1.65 -10.50
N ARG A 78 17.33 0.36 -10.22
CA ARG A 78 16.16 -0.47 -9.88
C ARG A 78 16.33 -1.09 -8.50
N ALA A 79 15.32 -0.96 -7.67
CA ALA A 79 15.23 -1.63 -6.38
C ALA A 79 14.25 -2.81 -6.51
N GLU A 80 14.69 -3.99 -6.14
CA GLU A 80 13.85 -5.17 -5.95
C GLU A 80 13.53 -5.28 -4.46
N VAL A 81 12.25 -5.27 -4.10
CA VAL A 81 11.77 -5.26 -2.72
C VAL A 81 10.88 -6.47 -2.50
N ALA A 82 11.44 -7.51 -1.90
CA ALA A 82 10.74 -8.75 -1.57
C ALA A 82 10.49 -8.87 -0.06
N ALA A 83 9.77 -9.92 0.36
CA ALA A 83 9.47 -10.17 1.77
C ALA A 83 10.72 -10.64 2.55
N ASP A 84 11.65 -11.31 1.87
CA ASP A 84 12.86 -11.93 2.44
C ASP A 84 14.13 -11.12 2.23
N GLY A 85 14.04 -9.99 1.53
CA GLY A 85 15.18 -9.13 1.28
C GLY A 85 14.94 -8.10 0.20
N SER A 86 15.94 -7.28 -0.02
CA SER A 86 15.93 -6.29 -1.09
C SER A 86 17.28 -6.23 -1.78
N ALA A 87 17.28 -5.83 -3.04
CA ALA A 87 18.48 -5.63 -3.83
C ALA A 87 18.38 -4.32 -4.61
N ILE A 88 19.53 -3.72 -4.87
CA ILE A 88 19.66 -2.58 -5.79
C ILE A 88 20.40 -3.06 -7.02
N CYS A 89 19.80 -2.86 -8.17
CA CYS A 89 20.34 -3.25 -9.46
C CYS A 89 20.61 -1.99 -10.30
N TYR A 90 21.77 -1.94 -10.92
CA TYR A 90 22.11 -0.90 -11.89
C TYR A 90 23.01 -1.50 -12.95
N GLU A 91 22.59 -1.46 -14.21
CA GLU A 91 23.23 -2.19 -15.32
C GLU A 91 23.41 -3.68 -14.96
N ASP A 92 24.63 -4.19 -14.96
CA ASP A 92 24.98 -5.59 -14.64
C ASP A 92 25.36 -5.78 -13.15
N ILE A 93 25.23 -4.75 -12.32
CA ILE A 93 25.61 -4.77 -10.91
C ILE A 93 24.35 -4.98 -10.07
N THR A 94 24.39 -6.02 -9.23
CA THR A 94 23.35 -6.26 -8.19
C THR A 94 24.03 -6.23 -6.83
N LEU A 95 23.47 -5.43 -5.94
CA LEU A 95 23.92 -5.31 -4.55
C LEU A 95 22.77 -5.67 -3.63
N ASP A 96 23.00 -6.61 -2.72
CA ASP A 96 22.08 -6.87 -1.63
C ASP A 96 21.94 -5.60 -0.80
N ALA A 97 20.73 -5.15 -0.59
CA ALA A 97 20.43 -3.93 0.13
C ALA A 97 19.59 -4.25 1.37
N LEU A 98 19.99 -3.68 2.49
CA LEU A 98 19.14 -3.60 3.67
C LEU A 98 18.37 -2.30 3.58
N LEU A 99 17.08 -2.36 3.29
CA LEU A 99 16.23 -1.19 3.44
C LEU A 99 16.12 -0.87 4.93
N PRO A 100 16.24 0.42 5.30
CA PRO A 100 16.25 0.80 6.71
C PRO A 100 14.91 0.45 7.37
N GLU A 101 14.96 -0.14 8.55
CA GLU A 101 13.83 -0.24 9.45
C GLU A 101 13.58 1.14 10.13
N PRO A 102 12.33 1.58 10.21
CA PRO A 102 11.10 0.98 9.68
C PRO A 102 10.95 1.24 8.19
N GLY A 103 10.41 0.25 7.47
CA GLY A 103 10.17 0.34 6.05
C GLY A 103 9.32 1.54 5.62
N GLY A 104 9.54 2.00 4.41
CA GLY A 104 8.79 3.08 3.77
C GLY A 104 9.44 4.45 3.82
N PHE A 105 10.57 4.65 4.51
CA PHE A 105 11.27 5.94 4.55
C PHE A 105 12.38 6.08 3.52
N ALA A 106 12.75 5.01 2.82
CA ALA A 106 13.54 5.10 1.60
C ALA A 106 12.63 5.39 0.39
N PRO A 107 13.03 6.24 -0.56
CA PRO A 107 12.19 6.58 -1.71
C PRO A 107 11.64 5.37 -2.46
N ALA A 108 12.49 4.37 -2.71
CA ALA A 108 12.10 3.15 -3.43
C ALA A 108 11.19 2.21 -2.61
N ASP A 109 11.19 2.28 -1.27
CA ASP A 109 10.37 1.45 -0.40
C ASP A 109 9.05 2.14 0.02
N ALA A 110 8.91 3.43 -0.23
CA ALA A 110 7.76 4.20 0.25
C ALA A 110 6.42 3.61 -0.25
N LEU A 111 6.24 3.51 -1.55
CA LEU A 111 4.99 2.97 -2.12
C LEU A 111 4.82 1.47 -1.88
N PRO A 112 5.85 0.59 -2.02
CA PRO A 112 5.76 -0.82 -1.63
C PRO A 112 5.27 -1.01 -0.19
N CYS A 113 5.83 -0.27 0.77
CA CYS A 113 5.44 -0.34 2.17
C CYS A 113 3.98 0.09 2.38
N LEU A 114 3.54 1.18 1.75
CA LEU A 114 2.15 1.64 1.82
C LEU A 114 1.18 0.61 1.24
N LEU A 115 1.51 -0.01 0.11
CA LEU A 115 0.68 -1.06 -0.51
C LEU A 115 0.57 -2.29 0.38
N ARG A 116 1.66 -2.71 1.04
CA ARG A 116 1.61 -3.78 2.04
C ARG A 116 0.68 -3.41 3.20
N GLN A 117 0.78 -2.19 3.74
CA GLN A 117 -0.10 -1.72 4.82
C GLN A 117 -1.57 -1.69 4.42
N LEU A 118 -1.90 -1.22 3.21
CA LEU A 118 -3.28 -1.23 2.70
C LEU A 118 -3.90 -2.64 2.62
N ARG A 119 -3.07 -3.67 2.49
CA ARG A 119 -3.49 -5.09 2.43
C ARG A 119 -3.59 -5.77 3.78
N GLU A 120 -2.63 -5.50 4.65
CA GLU A 120 -2.35 -6.33 5.82
C GLU A 120 -2.81 -5.67 7.12
N GLU A 121 -2.77 -4.35 7.19
CA GLU A 121 -2.98 -3.61 8.42
C GLU A 121 -4.33 -2.86 8.43
N LEU A 122 -4.91 -2.75 9.62
CA LEU A 122 -6.00 -1.81 9.85
C LEU A 122 -5.41 -0.43 10.22
N PRO A 123 -5.90 0.66 9.62
CA PRO A 123 -5.42 1.99 9.97
C PRO A 123 -5.77 2.35 11.41
N ALA A 124 -4.87 3.05 12.08
CA ALA A 124 -5.08 3.61 13.42
C ALA A 124 -6.12 4.74 13.40
N GLY A 125 -6.34 5.36 12.25
CA GLY A 125 -7.35 6.41 12.06
C GLY A 125 -7.83 6.46 10.62
N THR A 126 -9.11 6.81 10.46
CA THR A 126 -9.75 7.05 9.16
C THR A 126 -10.48 8.37 9.18
N GLY A 127 -10.54 9.07 8.08
CA GLY A 127 -11.24 10.32 7.96
C GLY A 127 -11.41 10.77 6.52
N THR A 128 -12.17 11.83 6.33
CA THR A 128 -12.33 12.47 5.03
C THR A 128 -11.63 13.82 5.05
N VAL A 129 -10.85 14.10 4.03
CA VAL A 129 -10.16 15.39 3.84
C VAL A 129 -10.69 16.03 2.58
N SER A 130 -11.04 17.33 2.67
CA SER A 130 -11.41 18.12 1.50
C SER A 130 -10.16 18.73 0.90
N THR A 131 -9.94 18.48 -0.39
CA THR A 131 -8.88 19.10 -1.20
C THR A 131 -9.51 20.00 -2.27
N GLU A 132 -8.71 20.75 -3.00
CA GLU A 132 -9.18 21.53 -4.15
C GLU A 132 -9.80 20.65 -5.26
N GLN A 133 -9.40 19.38 -5.32
CA GLN A 133 -9.86 18.40 -6.29
C GLN A 133 -11.02 17.52 -5.80
N GLY A 134 -11.57 17.83 -4.58
CA GLY A 134 -12.69 17.11 -3.99
C GLY A 134 -12.36 16.41 -2.66
N GLN A 135 -13.24 15.51 -2.26
CA GLN A 135 -13.04 14.75 -1.01
C GLN A 135 -12.10 13.56 -1.24
N ARG A 136 -11.28 13.28 -0.22
CA ARG A 136 -10.38 12.12 -0.18
C ARG A 136 -10.61 11.31 1.08
N LEU A 137 -10.52 10.00 0.98
CA LEU A 137 -10.44 9.11 2.13
C LEU A 137 -9.00 9.16 2.66
N ARG A 138 -8.82 9.59 3.90
CA ARG A 138 -7.51 9.57 4.56
C ARG A 138 -7.43 8.41 5.52
N LEU A 139 -6.39 7.60 5.35
CA LEU A 139 -6.00 6.53 6.27
C LEU A 139 -4.72 6.94 6.98
N GLU A 140 -4.62 6.61 8.26
CA GLU A 140 -3.45 6.90 9.09
C GLU A 140 -2.95 5.60 9.74
N TYR A 141 -1.67 5.31 9.54
CA TYR A 141 -0.96 4.19 10.17
C TYR A 141 0.07 4.71 11.14
N ARG A 142 0.23 4.05 12.27
CA ARG A 142 1.20 4.42 13.31
C ARG A 142 1.96 3.19 13.76
N THR A 143 3.27 3.33 13.90
CA THR A 143 4.16 2.28 14.38
C THR A 143 5.14 2.90 15.38
N ASP A 144 5.21 2.35 16.58
CA ASP A 144 6.22 2.74 17.56
C ASP A 144 7.49 1.93 17.29
N LEU A 145 8.62 2.64 17.17
CA LEU A 145 9.91 2.04 16.92
C LEU A 145 10.58 1.57 18.21
N PRO A 146 11.57 0.67 18.13
CA PRO A 146 12.29 0.17 19.31
C PRO A 146 12.96 1.25 20.15
N ASP A 147 13.33 2.38 19.55
CA ASP A 147 13.92 3.55 20.21
C ASP A 147 12.88 4.50 20.84
N GLY A 148 11.59 4.17 20.75
CA GLY A 148 10.49 4.99 21.19
C GLY A 148 10.07 6.10 20.22
N THR A 149 10.72 6.21 19.06
CA THR A 149 10.31 7.14 18.03
C THR A 149 9.02 6.64 17.36
N GLN A 150 8.08 7.52 17.04
CA GLN A 150 6.86 7.17 16.34
C GLN A 150 7.00 7.42 14.84
N ALA A 151 6.73 6.39 14.06
CA ALA A 151 6.52 6.48 12.62
C ALA A 151 5.02 6.65 12.33
N GLN A 152 4.66 7.65 11.53
CA GLN A 152 3.29 7.91 11.12
C GLN A 152 3.24 8.02 9.60
N LYS A 153 2.27 7.33 8.99
CA LYS A 153 2.03 7.37 7.55
C LYS A 153 0.59 7.75 7.30
N ARG A 154 0.37 8.74 6.46
CA ARG A 154 -0.94 9.20 6.05
C ARG A 154 -1.10 8.99 4.57
N ILE A 155 -2.15 8.30 4.16
CA ILE A 155 -2.45 7.99 2.76
C ILE A 155 -3.79 8.64 2.42
N CYS A 156 -3.85 9.36 1.32
CA CYS A 156 -5.07 9.87 0.73
C CYS A 156 -5.46 9.02 -0.47
N LEU A 157 -6.67 8.48 -0.45
CA LEU A 157 -7.24 7.65 -1.50
C LEU A 157 -8.39 8.39 -2.18
N LEU A 158 -8.56 8.15 -3.47
CA LEU A 158 -9.76 8.54 -4.23
C LEU A 158 -10.94 7.68 -3.75
N PRO A 159 -12.04 8.26 -3.27
CA PRO A 159 -13.11 7.47 -2.64
C PRO A 159 -13.86 6.57 -3.64
N GLU A 160 -13.86 6.89 -4.93
CA GLU A 160 -14.55 6.14 -5.97
C GLU A 160 -13.81 4.87 -6.41
N THR A 161 -12.48 4.95 -6.48
CA THR A 161 -11.63 3.87 -6.96
C THR A 161 -10.81 3.20 -5.85
N LEU A 162 -10.67 3.88 -4.71
CA LEU A 162 -9.76 3.58 -3.61
C LEU A 162 -8.26 3.61 -4.02
N PHE A 163 -7.95 4.22 -5.16
CA PHE A 163 -6.58 4.35 -5.62
C PHE A 163 -5.84 5.42 -4.80
N PRO A 164 -4.55 5.19 -4.48
CA PRO A 164 -3.75 6.17 -3.77
C PRO A 164 -3.49 7.38 -4.65
N GLU A 165 -3.68 8.57 -4.10
CA GLU A 165 -3.36 9.83 -4.77
C GLU A 165 -2.09 10.43 -4.18
N SER A 166 -1.98 10.43 -2.84
CA SER A 166 -0.82 10.97 -2.16
C SER A 166 -0.58 10.31 -0.81
N ALA A 167 0.65 10.44 -0.32
CA ALA A 167 0.98 10.03 1.04
C ALA A 167 2.02 10.96 1.67
N GLU A 168 2.01 11.01 3.00
CA GLU A 168 2.96 11.74 3.83
C GLU A 168 3.50 10.79 4.90
N LEU A 169 4.81 10.74 5.05
CA LEU A 169 5.49 9.88 6.01
C LEU A 169 6.27 10.74 7.01
N TYR A 170 5.97 10.55 8.28
CA TYR A 170 6.52 11.29 9.40
C TYR A 170 7.32 10.37 10.33
N LEU A 171 8.46 10.84 10.81
CA LEU A 171 9.27 10.17 11.82
C LEU A 171 9.51 11.13 13.00
N GLY A 172 9.11 10.74 14.20
CA GLY A 172 9.20 11.62 15.37
C GLY A 172 8.45 12.94 15.21
N GLY A 173 7.35 12.95 14.43
CA GLY A 173 6.56 14.14 14.12
C GLY A 173 7.14 15.02 13.00
N ALA A 174 8.35 14.75 12.49
CA ALA A 174 8.95 15.48 11.37
C ALA A 174 8.60 14.79 10.04
N LEU A 175 8.17 15.58 9.04
CA LEU A 175 7.92 15.09 7.70
C LEU A 175 9.25 14.65 7.06
N GLN A 176 9.32 13.41 6.63
CA GLN A 176 10.50 12.81 6.00
C GLN A 176 10.32 12.64 4.50
N LEU A 177 9.09 12.32 4.07
CA LEU A 177 8.82 11.98 2.69
C LEU A 177 7.39 12.32 2.33
N THR A 178 7.17 12.83 1.11
CA THR A 178 5.87 12.90 0.46
C THR A 178 5.89 12.10 -0.82
N LEU A 179 4.74 11.51 -1.14
CA LEU A 179 4.52 10.74 -2.34
C LEU A 179 3.28 11.30 -3.04
N GLN A 180 3.39 11.52 -4.34
CA GLN A 180 2.29 11.91 -5.23
C GLN A 180 2.19 10.87 -6.33
N VAL A 181 1.06 10.20 -6.45
CA VAL A 181 0.82 9.20 -7.48
C VAL A 181 0.33 9.89 -8.75
N GLU A 182 1.01 9.66 -9.86
CA GLU A 182 0.64 10.20 -11.18
C GLU A 182 -0.21 9.21 -11.97
N GLU A 183 0.17 7.93 -11.90
CA GLU A 183 -0.53 6.83 -12.56
C GLU A 183 -0.64 5.66 -11.59
N PHE A 184 -1.79 4.98 -11.58
CA PHE A 184 -2.00 3.82 -10.73
C PHE A 184 -2.96 2.83 -11.38
N SER A 185 -2.63 1.56 -11.29
CA SER A 185 -3.51 0.47 -11.73
C SER A 185 -3.40 -0.74 -10.81
N LEU A 186 -4.50 -1.49 -10.73
CA LEU A 186 -4.58 -2.78 -10.06
C LEU A 186 -4.99 -3.83 -11.10
N THR A 187 -4.28 -4.94 -11.14
CA THR A 187 -4.64 -6.11 -11.93
C THR A 187 -4.94 -7.28 -11.00
N PRO A 188 -5.95 -8.11 -11.27
CA PRO A 188 -6.20 -9.30 -10.46
C PRO A 188 -4.95 -10.19 -10.42
N ARG A 189 -4.63 -10.73 -9.25
CA ARG A 189 -3.61 -11.77 -9.12
C ARG A 189 -4.20 -13.06 -9.66
N GLU A 190 -3.52 -13.70 -10.59
CA GLU A 190 -3.96 -15.02 -11.06
C GLU A 190 -3.97 -16.01 -9.89
N PRO A 191 -5.05 -16.80 -9.71
CA PRO A 191 -5.06 -17.81 -8.68
C PRO A 191 -3.91 -18.79 -8.96
N VAL A 192 -3.01 -18.97 -8.00
CA VAL A 192 -1.97 -19.99 -8.06
C VAL A 192 -2.68 -21.33 -8.24
N ALA A 193 -2.48 -21.98 -9.39
CA ALA A 193 -3.03 -23.31 -9.62
C ALA A 193 -2.59 -24.19 -8.44
N PRO A 194 -3.50 -24.94 -7.79
CA PRO A 194 -3.11 -25.82 -6.71
C PRO A 194 -1.99 -26.73 -7.24
N ALA A 195 -0.89 -26.81 -6.49
CA ALA A 195 0.21 -27.70 -6.85
C ALA A 195 -0.41 -29.07 -7.18
N PRO A 196 -0.04 -29.70 -8.31
CA PRO A 196 -0.58 -30.99 -8.64
C PRO A 196 -0.37 -31.88 -7.43
N GLU A 197 -1.48 -32.41 -6.87
CA GLU A 197 -1.38 -33.38 -5.79
C GLU A 197 -0.48 -34.49 -6.31
N LEU A 198 0.75 -34.53 -5.80
CA LEU A 198 1.64 -35.65 -6.02
C LEU A 198 0.95 -36.85 -5.35
N TRP A 199 0.19 -37.57 -6.16
CA TRP A 199 -0.33 -38.86 -5.78
C TRP A 199 0.88 -39.72 -5.40
N TYR A 200 1.19 -39.80 -4.11
CA TYR A 200 2.04 -40.84 -3.57
C TYR A 200 1.32 -42.15 -3.81
N THR A 201 1.37 -42.62 -5.05
CA THR A 201 0.94 -43.96 -5.38
C THR A 201 1.95 -44.91 -4.74
N GLU A 202 1.52 -45.49 -3.64
CA GLU A 202 1.96 -46.78 -3.10
C GLU A 202 3.10 -47.50 -3.85
N ALA A 203 4.32 -47.25 -3.41
CA ALA A 203 5.44 -48.11 -3.64
C ALA A 203 5.91 -48.77 -2.32
N VAL A 204 4.96 -49.21 -1.49
CA VAL A 204 5.25 -49.89 -0.19
C VAL A 204 4.70 -51.30 -0.15
N THR A 205 4.63 -52.05 -1.24
CA THR A 205 4.23 -53.47 -1.18
C THR A 205 5.08 -54.38 -2.04
N ALA A 206 6.41 -54.19 -2.09
CA ALA A 206 7.29 -55.11 -2.81
C ALA A 206 8.53 -55.60 -2.02
N PHE A 207 8.53 -55.49 -0.69
CA PHE A 207 9.63 -56.02 0.13
C PHE A 207 9.18 -56.88 1.30
N ALA A 208 8.14 -57.73 1.11
CA ALA A 208 7.80 -58.76 2.08
C ALA A 208 7.50 -60.07 1.34
N GLY A 209 8.55 -60.81 0.99
CA GLY A 209 8.35 -62.17 0.44
C GLY A 209 9.56 -62.77 -0.25
N ARG A 210 10.66 -63.00 0.51
CA ARG A 210 11.60 -64.10 0.28
C ARG A 210 12.45 -64.29 1.52
N ALA A 211 12.04 -65.19 2.34
CA ALA A 211 12.91 -66.00 3.20
C ALA A 211 12.64 -67.44 2.82
#